data_a4dbc61dad9e6612db30bd17b3108b55
#
_entry.id   a4dbc61dad9e6612db30bd17b3108b55
#
_cell.length_a   1.000
_cell.length_b   1.000
_cell.length_c   1.000
_cell.angle_alpha   90.00
_cell.angle_beta   90.00
_cell.angle_gamma   90.00
#
_symmetry.space_group_name_H-M   'P 1'
#
loop_
_entity.id
_entity.type
_entity.pdbx_description
1 polymer ?
#
loop_
_entity_poly.entity_id
_entity_poly.type
_entity_poly.pdbx_seq_one_letter_code
_entity_poly.pdbx_strand_id
1 'polypeptide(L)'
;MATLDMRDGHAETGATGAVQTQAFDVVVIGGGPAGMAAALTAHKAGARVAIVEREQHLGGILRQCIHPGFGLSHFKQELTGPEYAQRFIDQVRATDIALFLNSMVLGIDSGEGVGASMSVSGTTAGHTVTLMCRDSMLQLTGRTVVLAMGCRERTRSEIKIPGSRPAGVFTAGLAQRYINIENLKPGSRAVILGSGDIGLIMARRCTLEGISVEGVYELMPYANGLRRNVKNCLDDFGIPLHLSTTVTRVIGRDRVEAVEVSQVDEHLAPIPGTERTVPCDTLLLSVGLIPENELSVAAGVELDPRTRGAVVDQSLQTVVPGIFACGNVLHVHDLADNVTTESERAGAAAAAYALGDGAETNAVADTSCELTVSPAGIAGYALPGRITAVALTKLNFRVRRPVDTARVRILANGEEMFAGKVRAFKPSVMESFPLPAKVIQRALDLGASEIVLSVDPVEEA
;
A
#
# COMPACT_ATOMS: atom_id res chain seq x y z
N MET A 1 -30.30 -22.14 -5.85
CA MET A 1 -30.98 -20.86 -5.55
C MET A 1 -31.09 -20.78 -4.03
N ALA A 2 -30.09 -20.28 -3.34
CA ALA A 2 -30.12 -20.04 -1.91
C ALA A 2 -30.14 -18.53 -1.71
N THR A 3 -31.21 -18.03 -1.15
CA THR A 3 -31.43 -16.64 -0.76
C THR A 3 -30.36 -16.24 0.26
N LEU A 4 -29.49 -15.30 -0.15
CA LEU A 4 -28.55 -14.62 0.75
C LEU A 4 -29.35 -13.76 1.74
N ASP A 5 -29.28 -14.16 3.00
CA ASP A 5 -29.74 -13.34 4.13
C ASP A 5 -28.71 -12.22 4.32
N MET A 6 -28.98 -11.07 3.74
CA MET A 6 -28.20 -9.86 3.90
C MET A 6 -28.60 -9.24 5.26
N ARG A 7 -27.77 -9.42 6.26
CA ARG A 7 -27.82 -8.60 7.47
C ARG A 7 -27.23 -7.21 7.14
N ASP A 8 -27.90 -6.51 6.25
CA ASP A 8 -27.68 -5.08 6.05
C ASP A 8 -28.19 -4.38 7.30
N GLY A 9 -27.31 -3.66 7.98
CA GLY A 9 -27.71 -2.73 9.02
C GLY A 9 -28.50 -1.57 8.40
N HIS A 10 -29.77 -1.84 8.03
CA HIS A 10 -30.70 -0.79 7.64
C HIS A 10 -31.02 0.06 8.87
N ALA A 11 -30.46 1.25 8.91
CA ALA A 11 -30.88 2.28 9.83
C ALA A 11 -32.31 2.70 9.45
N GLU A 12 -33.28 2.48 10.34
CA GLU A 12 -34.59 3.10 10.21
C GLU A 12 -34.44 4.62 10.19
N THR A 13 -34.91 5.24 9.13
CA THR A 13 -34.91 6.70 8.98
C THR A 13 -35.93 7.31 9.94
N GLY A 14 -35.49 7.62 11.15
CA GLY A 14 -36.20 8.52 12.05
C GLY A 14 -36.14 9.95 11.52
N ALA A 15 -37.28 10.57 11.32
CA ALA A 15 -37.43 11.93 10.82
C ALA A 15 -37.00 12.96 11.88
N THR A 16 -35.71 13.18 12.02
CA THR A 16 -35.07 14.39 12.60
C THR A 16 -33.61 14.39 12.13
N GLY A 17 -33.09 15.51 11.63
CA GLY A 17 -31.79 15.65 10.96
C GLY A 17 -30.55 15.42 11.85
N ALA A 18 -30.57 14.48 12.78
CA ALA A 18 -29.43 14.05 13.59
C ALA A 18 -28.71 12.91 12.86
N VAL A 19 -27.40 13.08 12.61
CA VAL A 19 -26.53 12.04 12.07
C VAL A 19 -26.48 10.88 13.07
N GLN A 20 -26.80 9.67 12.62
CA GLN A 20 -26.69 8.47 13.48
C GLN A 20 -25.24 8.20 13.83
N THR A 21 -24.97 7.93 15.10
CA THR A 21 -23.65 7.61 15.62
C THR A 21 -23.62 6.18 16.17
N GLN A 22 -22.59 5.40 15.78
CA GLN A 22 -22.33 4.06 16.31
C GLN A 22 -20.91 3.99 16.88
N ALA A 23 -20.75 3.33 18.03
CA ALA A 23 -19.48 3.24 18.74
C ALA A 23 -18.83 1.87 18.56
N PHE A 24 -17.53 1.87 18.37
CA PHE A 24 -16.66 0.70 18.24
C PHE A 24 -15.37 0.91 19.04
N ASP A 25 -14.62 -0.15 19.31
CA ASP A 25 -13.28 -0.02 19.86
C ASP A 25 -12.29 0.32 18.74
N VAL A 26 -12.42 -0.35 17.60
CA VAL A 26 -11.54 -0.21 16.43
C VAL A 26 -12.38 0.03 15.16
N VAL A 27 -12.12 1.12 14.46
CA VAL A 27 -12.68 1.39 13.13
C VAL A 27 -11.60 1.20 12.07
N VAL A 28 -11.80 0.25 11.15
CA VAL A 28 -10.86 -0.05 10.05
C VAL A 28 -11.38 0.58 8.76
N ILE A 29 -10.58 1.41 8.11
CA ILE A 29 -10.92 2.08 6.85
C ILE A 29 -10.26 1.34 5.69
N GLY A 30 -11.07 0.65 4.90
CA GLY A 30 -10.68 -0.19 3.76
C GLY A 30 -10.89 -1.68 4.02
N GLY A 31 -11.66 -2.33 3.15
CA GLY A 31 -12.00 -3.77 3.21
C GLY A 31 -11.12 -4.65 2.32
N GLY A 32 -9.92 -4.18 1.96
CA GLY A 32 -8.90 -4.95 1.25
C GLY A 32 -8.17 -5.95 2.17
N PRO A 33 -7.12 -6.64 1.66
CA PRO A 33 -6.39 -7.63 2.46
C PRO A 33 -5.82 -7.05 3.75
N ALA A 34 -5.32 -5.82 3.72
CA ALA A 34 -4.80 -5.13 4.91
C ALA A 34 -5.90 -4.92 5.96
N GLY A 35 -7.02 -4.33 5.58
CA GLY A 35 -8.10 -4.02 6.52
C GLY A 35 -8.75 -5.28 7.10
N MET A 36 -8.98 -6.31 6.28
CA MET A 36 -9.52 -7.58 6.76
C MET A 36 -8.59 -8.27 7.77
N ALA A 37 -7.29 -8.31 7.50
CA ALA A 37 -6.31 -8.91 8.42
C ALA A 37 -6.21 -8.13 9.75
N ALA A 38 -6.18 -6.79 9.69
CA ALA A 38 -6.19 -5.95 10.88
C ALA A 38 -7.47 -6.13 11.69
N ALA A 39 -8.63 -6.10 11.03
CA ALA A 39 -9.95 -6.26 11.69
C ALA A 39 -10.10 -7.62 12.38
N LEU A 40 -9.73 -8.72 11.69
CA LEU A 40 -9.77 -10.07 12.27
C LEU A 40 -8.87 -10.20 13.49
N THR A 41 -7.68 -9.61 13.43
CA THR A 41 -6.74 -9.66 14.55
C THR A 41 -7.24 -8.83 15.73
N ALA A 42 -7.78 -7.65 15.48
CA ALA A 42 -8.37 -6.82 16.53
C ALA A 42 -9.60 -7.49 17.16
N HIS A 43 -10.47 -8.08 16.35
CA HIS A 43 -11.63 -8.83 16.82
C HIS A 43 -11.22 -10.04 17.68
N LYS A 44 -10.22 -10.81 17.24
CA LYS A 44 -9.67 -11.93 17.99
C LYS A 44 -9.10 -11.52 19.36
N ALA A 45 -8.62 -10.30 19.48
CA ALA A 45 -8.18 -9.71 20.75
C ALA A 45 -9.35 -9.25 21.66
N GLY A 46 -10.60 -9.37 21.21
CA GLY A 46 -11.81 -9.03 21.97
C GLY A 46 -12.34 -7.62 21.71
N ALA A 47 -11.79 -6.88 20.75
CA ALA A 47 -12.29 -5.56 20.40
C ALA A 47 -13.58 -5.64 19.57
N ARG A 48 -14.50 -4.70 19.77
CA ARG A 48 -15.65 -4.45 18.89
C ARG A 48 -15.18 -3.69 17.66
N VAL A 49 -15.25 -4.33 16.49
CA VAL A 49 -14.64 -3.83 15.26
C VAL A 49 -15.66 -3.47 14.21
N ALA A 50 -15.41 -2.38 13.47
CA ALA A 50 -16.10 -2.04 12.22
C ALA A 50 -15.11 -1.98 11.06
N ILE A 51 -15.52 -2.46 9.87
CA ILE A 51 -14.83 -2.25 8.58
C ILE A 51 -15.69 -1.33 7.74
N VAL A 52 -15.09 -0.25 7.22
CA VAL A 52 -15.70 0.67 6.25
C VAL A 52 -15.06 0.43 4.89
N GLU A 53 -15.88 0.08 3.88
CA GLU A 53 -15.43 -0.18 2.52
C GLU A 53 -16.29 0.60 1.52
N ARG A 54 -15.64 1.32 0.59
CA ARG A 54 -16.32 2.12 -0.44
C ARG A 54 -16.97 1.28 -1.54
N GLU A 55 -16.44 0.10 -1.81
CA GLU A 55 -16.99 -0.83 -2.80
C GLU A 55 -18.13 -1.69 -2.20
N GLN A 56 -18.87 -2.35 -3.09
CA GLN A 56 -19.97 -3.26 -2.71
C GLN A 56 -19.49 -4.55 -2.03
N HIS A 57 -18.20 -4.84 -2.14
CA HIS A 57 -17.62 -6.12 -1.75
C HIS A 57 -16.27 -5.91 -1.07
N LEU A 58 -15.99 -6.72 -0.06
CA LEU A 58 -14.66 -6.86 0.51
C LEU A 58 -13.68 -7.48 -0.50
N GLY A 59 -12.37 -7.39 -0.23
CA GLY A 59 -11.30 -8.01 -1.00
C GLY A 59 -10.40 -7.00 -1.73
N GLY A 60 -10.87 -5.77 -1.91
CA GLY A 60 -10.10 -4.69 -2.55
C GLY A 60 -9.54 -5.10 -3.91
N ILE A 61 -8.30 -4.70 -4.19
CA ILE A 61 -7.63 -4.94 -5.48
C ILE A 61 -7.43 -6.42 -5.80
N LEU A 62 -7.37 -7.30 -4.79
CA LEU A 62 -7.16 -8.74 -5.02
C LEU A 62 -8.26 -9.39 -5.87
N ARG A 63 -9.48 -8.84 -5.84
CA ARG A 63 -10.60 -9.36 -6.65
C ARG A 63 -10.32 -9.38 -8.15
N GLN A 64 -9.53 -8.45 -8.65
CA GLN A 64 -9.15 -8.38 -10.06
C GLN A 64 -7.82 -9.07 -10.39
N CYS A 65 -7.04 -9.48 -9.38
CA CYS A 65 -5.73 -10.14 -9.55
C CYS A 65 -5.89 -11.65 -9.75
N ILE A 66 -6.44 -12.07 -10.89
CA ILE A 66 -6.78 -13.48 -11.18
C ILE A 66 -5.56 -14.38 -11.52
N HIS A 67 -4.35 -13.86 -11.41
CA HIS A 67 -3.10 -14.62 -11.60
C HIS A 67 -2.65 -15.28 -10.28
N PRO A 68 -1.87 -16.37 -10.33
CA PRO A 68 -1.29 -17.04 -9.15
C PRO A 68 -0.15 -16.21 -8.53
N GLY A 69 0.32 -16.63 -7.35
CA GLY A 69 1.47 -16.07 -6.65
C GLY A 69 1.13 -15.45 -5.29
N PHE A 70 -0.10 -15.62 -4.81
CA PHE A 70 -0.54 -15.20 -3.48
C PHE A 70 -0.54 -16.38 -2.50
N GLY A 71 -0.37 -16.11 -1.21
CA GLY A 71 -0.59 -17.07 -0.12
C GLY A 71 0.55 -18.03 0.17
N LEU A 72 1.66 -17.97 -0.55
CA LEU A 72 2.78 -18.90 -0.41
C LEU A 72 3.38 -18.87 0.99
N SER A 73 3.52 -17.71 1.61
CA SER A 73 4.08 -17.59 2.95
C SER A 73 3.01 -17.62 4.05
N HIS A 74 1.84 -17.06 3.83
CA HIS A 74 0.77 -16.98 4.83
C HIS A 74 -0.05 -18.28 4.89
N PHE A 75 -0.59 -18.73 3.75
CA PHE A 75 -1.43 -19.95 3.68
C PHE A 75 -0.65 -21.22 3.33
N LYS A 76 0.65 -21.13 3.02
CA LYS A 76 1.48 -22.27 2.54
C LYS A 76 0.89 -22.92 1.28
N GLN A 77 0.18 -22.16 0.48
CA GLN A 77 -0.49 -22.59 -0.74
C GLN A 77 -0.44 -21.47 -1.77
N GLU A 78 -0.21 -21.83 -3.02
CA GLU A 78 -0.30 -20.87 -4.12
C GLU A 78 -1.77 -20.64 -4.48
N LEU A 79 -2.20 -19.38 -4.42
CA LEU A 79 -3.56 -18.94 -4.67
C LEU A 79 -3.56 -17.83 -5.73
N THR A 80 -4.72 -17.62 -6.33
CA THR A 80 -5.03 -16.38 -7.05
C THR A 80 -5.46 -15.29 -6.08
N GLY A 81 -5.48 -14.02 -6.52
CA GLY A 81 -5.93 -12.90 -5.68
C GLY A 81 -7.35 -13.08 -5.14
N PRO A 82 -8.36 -13.45 -5.97
CA PRO A 82 -9.71 -13.74 -5.50
C PRO A 82 -9.78 -14.87 -4.47
N GLU A 83 -9.05 -15.97 -4.66
CA GLU A 83 -9.00 -17.07 -3.70
C GLU A 83 -8.39 -16.64 -2.37
N TYR A 84 -7.31 -15.84 -2.42
CA TYR A 84 -6.70 -15.25 -1.24
C TYR A 84 -7.69 -14.35 -0.49
N ALA A 85 -8.34 -13.43 -1.20
CA ALA A 85 -9.33 -12.53 -0.63
C ALA A 85 -10.51 -13.30 -0.03
N GLN A 86 -11.00 -14.34 -0.73
CA GLN A 86 -12.16 -15.12 -0.27
C GLN A 86 -11.91 -15.79 1.08
N ARG A 87 -10.69 -16.28 1.34
CA ARG A 87 -10.33 -16.86 2.64
C ARG A 87 -10.48 -15.88 3.80
N PHE A 88 -10.12 -14.60 3.57
CA PHE A 88 -10.31 -13.55 4.58
C PHE A 88 -11.78 -13.12 4.67
N ILE A 89 -12.47 -13.02 3.55
CA ILE A 89 -13.90 -12.69 3.51
C ILE A 89 -14.72 -13.71 4.30
N ASP A 90 -14.43 -15.00 4.13
CA ASP A 90 -15.13 -16.07 4.86
C ASP A 90 -14.88 -16.00 6.36
N GLN A 91 -13.63 -15.69 6.77
CA GLN A 91 -13.31 -15.48 8.18
C GLN A 91 -14.04 -14.26 8.74
N VAL A 92 -14.04 -13.11 8.05
CA VAL A 92 -14.74 -11.89 8.48
C VAL A 92 -16.25 -12.17 8.62
N ARG A 93 -16.87 -12.86 7.67
CA ARG A 93 -18.28 -13.22 7.70
C ARG A 93 -18.66 -14.19 8.82
N ALA A 94 -17.70 -14.94 9.33
CA ALA A 94 -17.90 -15.85 10.47
C ALA A 94 -17.83 -15.14 11.83
N THR A 95 -17.57 -13.83 11.85
CA THR A 95 -17.50 -12.97 13.05
C THR A 95 -18.69 -12.02 13.14
N ASP A 96 -18.78 -11.27 14.22
CA ASP A 96 -19.71 -10.15 14.43
C ASP A 96 -19.11 -8.79 14.07
N ILE A 97 -17.99 -8.75 13.32
CA ILE A 97 -17.42 -7.52 12.77
C ILE A 97 -18.47 -6.79 11.95
N ALA A 98 -18.74 -5.52 12.30
CA ALA A 98 -19.70 -4.70 11.59
C ALA A 98 -19.14 -4.29 10.22
N LEU A 99 -19.95 -4.45 9.16
CA LEU A 99 -19.54 -4.13 7.78
C LEU A 99 -20.35 -2.95 7.25
N PHE A 100 -19.66 -1.89 6.87
CA PHE A 100 -20.22 -0.71 6.19
C PHE A 100 -19.71 -0.71 4.75
N LEU A 101 -20.40 -1.46 3.86
CA LEU A 101 -20.11 -1.52 2.43
C LEU A 101 -20.81 -0.38 1.69
N ASN A 102 -20.36 -0.06 0.44
CA ASN A 102 -20.84 1.13 -0.30
C ASN A 102 -20.77 2.42 0.53
N SER A 103 -19.77 2.53 1.38
CA SER A 103 -19.65 3.61 2.36
C SER A 103 -18.31 4.32 2.19
N MET A 104 -18.38 5.59 1.78
CA MET A 104 -17.19 6.42 1.57
C MET A 104 -16.88 7.22 2.83
N VAL A 105 -15.66 7.10 3.34
CA VAL A 105 -15.18 7.96 4.43
C VAL A 105 -14.92 9.35 3.88
N LEU A 106 -15.55 10.36 4.50
CA LEU A 106 -15.39 11.77 4.14
C LEU A 106 -14.35 12.48 4.99
N GLY A 107 -14.18 12.05 6.24
CA GLY A 107 -13.22 12.65 7.17
C GLY A 107 -13.07 11.86 8.45
N ILE A 108 -11.96 12.12 9.13
CA ILE A 108 -11.62 11.57 10.44
C ILE A 108 -11.37 12.78 11.34
N ASP A 109 -12.16 12.92 12.38
CA ASP A 109 -11.95 13.92 13.44
C ASP A 109 -11.21 13.22 14.59
N SER A 110 -9.95 13.59 14.74
CA SER A 110 -9.10 13.10 15.81
C SER A 110 -9.29 13.97 17.04
N GLY A 111 -10.21 13.74 17.90
CA GLY A 111 -10.65 14.49 19.08
C GLY A 111 -9.67 15.41 19.84
N GLU A 112 -8.49 15.66 19.31
CA GLU A 112 -7.48 16.61 19.75
C GLU A 112 -7.39 17.83 18.82
N GLY A 113 -8.50 18.56 18.60
CA GLY A 113 -8.41 19.80 17.82
C GLY A 113 -9.73 20.53 17.63
N VAL A 114 -9.80 21.71 18.23
CA VAL A 114 -10.82 22.76 18.06
C VAL A 114 -12.21 22.42 18.63
N GLY A 115 -12.40 22.75 19.90
CA GLY A 115 -13.70 22.84 20.56
C GLY A 115 -14.15 21.55 21.24
N ALA A 116 -13.40 21.10 22.23
CA ALA A 116 -13.84 20.09 23.16
C ALA A 116 -15.14 20.54 23.84
N SER A 117 -16.27 20.19 23.25
CA SER A 117 -17.53 20.06 23.94
C SER A 117 -17.34 18.89 24.89
N MET A 118 -17.31 19.18 26.20
CA MET A 118 -17.20 18.19 27.25
C MET A 118 -18.19 17.05 27.00
N SER A 119 -17.64 15.85 26.71
CA SER A 119 -18.44 14.63 26.69
C SER A 119 -18.94 14.38 28.14
N VAL A 120 -20.24 14.32 28.29
CA VAL A 120 -20.91 13.85 29.50
C VAL A 120 -20.58 12.35 29.61
N SER A 121 -19.69 12.05 30.51
CA SER A 121 -19.19 10.76 31.01
C SER A 121 -17.74 10.48 30.63
N GLY A 122 -16.85 10.57 31.59
CA GLY A 122 -15.47 10.13 31.78
C GLY A 122 -14.78 9.11 30.87
N THR A 123 -15.04 9.08 29.57
CA THR A 123 -14.38 8.24 28.59
C THR A 123 -13.41 9.08 27.75
N THR A 124 -12.16 8.63 27.64
CA THR A 124 -11.13 9.13 26.72
C THR A 124 -11.73 9.46 25.36
N ALA A 125 -11.48 10.68 24.86
CA ALA A 125 -11.95 11.14 23.57
C ALA A 125 -11.48 10.18 22.46
N GLY A 126 -12.42 9.55 21.76
CA GLY A 126 -12.16 8.70 20.61
C GLY A 126 -12.17 9.51 19.31
N HIS A 127 -11.82 8.86 18.20
CA HIS A 127 -11.91 9.43 16.88
C HIS A 127 -13.31 9.30 16.31
N THR A 128 -13.76 10.30 15.55
CA THR A 128 -15.03 10.25 14.81
C THR A 128 -14.77 10.12 13.33
N VAL A 129 -15.28 9.05 12.72
CA VAL A 129 -15.18 8.77 11.28
C VAL A 129 -16.54 9.08 10.65
N THR A 130 -16.57 10.07 9.75
CA THR A 130 -17.80 10.46 9.04
C THR A 130 -17.89 9.73 7.71
N LEU A 131 -19.02 9.05 7.48
CA LEU A 131 -19.28 8.24 6.28
C LEU A 131 -20.42 8.85 5.47
N MET A 132 -20.29 8.75 4.15
CA MET A 132 -21.37 8.86 3.20
C MET A 132 -21.76 7.46 2.75
N CYS A 133 -22.95 7.01 3.11
CA CYS A 133 -23.58 5.80 2.64
C CYS A 133 -24.49 6.12 1.45
N ARG A 134 -25.10 5.09 0.85
CA ARG A 134 -25.96 5.27 -0.32
C ARG A 134 -27.06 6.32 -0.14
N ASP A 135 -27.74 6.31 1.00
CA ASP A 135 -28.94 7.12 1.25
C ASP A 135 -28.84 8.00 2.51
N SER A 136 -27.70 8.00 3.19
CA SER A 136 -27.54 8.70 4.48
C SER A 136 -26.08 9.00 4.81
N MET A 137 -25.89 9.88 5.77
CA MET A 137 -24.59 10.08 6.44
C MET A 137 -24.62 9.41 7.81
N LEU A 138 -23.52 8.77 8.17
CA LEU A 138 -23.31 8.12 9.46
C LEU A 138 -22.02 8.62 10.09
N GLN A 139 -21.95 8.55 11.42
CA GLN A 139 -20.72 8.74 12.16
C GLN A 139 -20.39 7.46 12.96
N LEU A 140 -19.17 6.99 12.82
CA LEU A 140 -18.64 5.94 13.68
C LEU A 140 -17.65 6.56 14.65
N THR A 141 -17.80 6.25 15.93
CA THR A 141 -16.79 6.61 16.92
C THR A 141 -15.95 5.38 17.25
N GLY A 142 -14.64 5.55 17.30
CA GLY A 142 -13.70 4.49 17.64
C GLY A 142 -12.63 5.00 18.59
N ARG A 143 -12.22 4.17 19.56
CA ARG A 143 -11.02 4.49 20.35
C ARG A 143 -9.76 4.48 19.50
N THR A 144 -9.76 3.65 18.46
CA THR A 144 -8.69 3.62 17.46
C THR A 144 -9.24 3.57 16.04
N VAL A 145 -8.43 4.07 15.10
CA VAL A 145 -8.67 3.99 13.66
C VAL A 145 -7.48 3.30 12.99
N VAL A 146 -7.76 2.31 12.13
CA VAL A 146 -6.74 1.66 11.29
C VAL A 146 -6.92 2.11 9.85
N LEU A 147 -5.92 2.82 9.32
CA LEU A 147 -5.87 3.28 7.94
C LEU A 147 -5.37 2.13 7.05
N ALA A 148 -6.24 1.59 6.19
CA ALA A 148 -5.95 0.47 5.29
C ALA A 148 -6.49 0.72 3.87
N MET A 149 -6.51 2.01 3.42
CA MET A 149 -7.12 2.46 2.16
C MET A 149 -6.34 2.05 0.92
N GLY A 150 -5.13 1.50 1.08
CA GLY A 150 -4.30 1.05 -0.04
C GLY A 150 -3.66 2.20 -0.82
N CYS A 151 -3.56 2.03 -2.13
CA CYS A 151 -2.91 2.99 -3.02
C CYS A 151 -3.67 3.09 -4.35
N ARG A 152 -3.41 4.16 -5.11
CA ARG A 152 -3.85 4.35 -6.50
C ARG A 152 -2.66 4.34 -7.45
N GLU A 153 -2.93 4.11 -8.72
CA GLU A 153 -1.92 4.14 -9.76
C GLU A 153 -1.63 5.58 -10.21
N ARG A 154 -0.36 5.84 -10.55
CA ARG A 154 0.03 7.10 -11.18
C ARG A 154 -0.58 7.21 -12.57
N THR A 155 -1.21 8.35 -12.84
CA THR A 155 -1.86 8.63 -14.11
C THR A 155 -0.92 9.29 -15.12
N ARG A 156 -1.35 9.36 -16.38
CA ARG A 156 -0.66 10.10 -17.43
C ARG A 156 -0.34 11.55 -17.03
N SER A 157 -1.30 12.22 -16.38
CA SER A 157 -1.13 13.62 -15.96
C SER A 157 -0.03 13.79 -14.93
N GLU A 158 0.14 12.81 -14.05
CA GLU A 158 1.15 12.84 -13.02
C GLU A 158 2.57 12.64 -13.55
N ILE A 159 2.73 11.79 -14.56
CA ILE A 159 4.01 11.61 -15.26
C ILE A 159 4.19 12.56 -16.45
N LYS A 160 3.21 13.44 -16.71
CA LYS A 160 3.25 14.54 -17.66
C LYS A 160 3.57 14.14 -19.11
N ILE A 161 3.06 13.01 -19.62
CA ILE A 161 3.27 12.61 -21.01
C ILE A 161 2.55 13.62 -21.94
N PRO A 162 3.28 14.30 -22.85
CA PRO A 162 2.72 15.25 -23.79
C PRO A 162 1.78 14.64 -24.83
N GLY A 163 1.20 15.47 -25.69
CA GLY A 163 0.38 15.09 -26.84
C GLY A 163 -1.10 15.29 -26.62
N SER A 164 -1.91 14.78 -27.54
CA SER A 164 -3.37 14.86 -27.53
C SER A 164 -3.97 14.05 -26.36
N ARG A 165 -5.24 14.27 -26.04
CA ARG A 165 -5.94 13.57 -24.93
C ARG A 165 -7.09 12.69 -25.44
N PRO A 166 -6.80 11.68 -26.29
CA PRO A 166 -7.81 10.76 -26.80
C PRO A 166 -8.22 9.74 -25.73
N ALA A 167 -9.32 9.02 -25.95
CA ALA A 167 -9.60 7.77 -25.26
C ALA A 167 -8.50 6.72 -25.53
N GLY A 168 -8.38 5.69 -24.67
CA GLY A 168 -7.43 4.59 -24.87
C GLY A 168 -6.15 4.68 -24.05
N VAL A 169 -6.01 5.68 -23.16
CA VAL A 169 -4.93 5.73 -22.17
C VAL A 169 -5.50 5.30 -20.81
N PHE A 170 -5.00 4.20 -20.29
CA PHE A 170 -5.45 3.61 -19.02
C PHE A 170 -4.27 3.33 -18.11
N THR A 171 -4.51 3.31 -16.80
CA THR A 171 -3.58 2.65 -15.88
C THR A 171 -3.69 1.13 -16.04
N ALA A 172 -2.64 0.40 -15.72
CA ALA A 172 -2.60 -1.05 -15.89
C ALA A 172 -3.66 -1.76 -15.02
N GLY A 173 -3.86 -1.29 -13.78
CA GLY A 173 -4.89 -1.84 -12.89
C GLY A 173 -6.31 -1.52 -13.33
N LEU A 174 -6.57 -0.35 -13.93
CA LEU A 174 -7.87 -0.06 -14.53
C LEU A 174 -8.16 -0.99 -15.72
N ALA A 175 -7.17 -1.22 -16.59
CA ALA A 175 -7.32 -2.20 -17.68
C ALA A 175 -7.52 -3.62 -17.14
N GLN A 176 -6.86 -3.97 -16.04
CA GLN A 176 -7.06 -5.24 -15.35
C GLN A 176 -8.50 -5.39 -14.84
N ARG A 177 -9.07 -4.34 -14.24
CA ARG A 177 -10.47 -4.32 -13.83
C ARG A 177 -11.42 -4.51 -15.01
N TYR A 178 -11.21 -3.77 -16.10
CA TYR A 178 -12.04 -3.92 -17.32
C TYR A 178 -12.06 -5.36 -17.82
N ILE A 179 -10.90 -5.98 -17.95
CA ILE A 179 -10.79 -7.34 -18.46
C ILE A 179 -11.35 -8.36 -17.45
N ASN A 180 -10.92 -8.29 -16.19
CA ASN A 180 -11.11 -9.38 -15.22
C ASN A 180 -12.42 -9.29 -14.43
N ILE A 181 -13.02 -8.10 -14.31
CA ILE A 181 -14.27 -7.89 -13.56
C ILE A 181 -15.41 -7.51 -14.49
N GLU A 182 -15.17 -6.55 -15.41
CA GLU A 182 -16.23 -6.00 -16.26
C GLU A 182 -16.38 -6.76 -17.59
N ASN A 183 -15.47 -7.70 -17.91
CA ASN A 183 -15.42 -8.46 -19.16
C ASN A 183 -15.38 -7.56 -20.40
N LEU A 184 -14.62 -6.45 -20.33
CA LEU A 184 -14.46 -5.47 -21.39
C LEU A 184 -13.02 -5.43 -21.88
N LYS A 185 -12.82 -5.35 -23.19
CA LYS A 185 -11.48 -5.17 -23.79
C LYS A 185 -11.16 -3.66 -23.87
N PRO A 186 -10.02 -3.22 -23.31
CA PRO A 186 -9.62 -1.81 -23.38
C PRO A 186 -9.22 -1.36 -24.79
N GLY A 187 -8.94 -2.30 -25.69
CA GLY A 187 -8.60 -2.06 -27.09
C GLY A 187 -8.16 -3.32 -27.80
N SER A 188 -7.47 -3.18 -28.93
CA SER A 188 -7.04 -4.29 -29.77
C SER A 188 -5.51 -4.38 -29.93
N ARG A 189 -4.82 -3.25 -29.76
CA ARG A 189 -3.38 -3.11 -29.94
C ARG A 189 -2.78 -2.22 -28.85
N ALA A 190 -2.04 -2.82 -27.92
CA ALA A 190 -1.58 -2.15 -26.71
C ALA A 190 -0.07 -1.90 -26.71
N VAL A 191 0.33 -0.74 -26.21
CA VAL A 191 1.67 -0.42 -25.71
C VAL A 191 1.60 -0.33 -24.19
N ILE A 192 2.60 -0.86 -23.49
CA ILE A 192 2.68 -0.82 -22.04
C ILE A 192 3.90 0.00 -21.63
N LEU A 193 3.70 1.02 -20.80
CA LEU A 193 4.77 1.83 -20.22
C LEU A 193 4.98 1.42 -18.76
N GLY A 194 6.19 0.97 -18.46
CA GLY A 194 6.63 0.47 -17.16
C GLY A 194 6.65 -1.06 -17.08
N SER A 195 7.74 -1.60 -16.60
CA SER A 195 8.00 -3.03 -16.43
C SER A 195 7.83 -3.51 -14.96
N GLY A 196 7.07 -2.80 -14.15
CA GLY A 196 6.63 -3.30 -12.85
C GLY A 196 5.74 -4.54 -13.00
N ASP A 197 5.57 -5.32 -11.93
CA ASP A 197 4.85 -6.61 -11.98
C ASP A 197 3.47 -6.50 -12.63
N ILE A 198 2.70 -5.44 -12.31
CA ILE A 198 1.37 -5.28 -12.90
C ILE A 198 1.42 -5.04 -14.41
N GLY A 199 2.43 -4.31 -14.91
CA GLY A 199 2.65 -4.09 -16.34
C GLY A 199 2.98 -5.39 -17.07
N LEU A 200 3.86 -6.21 -16.47
CA LEU A 200 4.24 -7.54 -17.01
C LEU A 200 3.04 -8.49 -17.03
N ILE A 201 2.30 -8.57 -15.93
CA ILE A 201 1.10 -9.40 -15.81
C ILE A 201 0.04 -8.98 -16.84
N MET A 202 -0.14 -7.66 -17.03
CA MET A 202 -1.09 -7.15 -18.01
C MET A 202 -0.64 -7.38 -19.45
N ALA A 203 0.66 -7.38 -19.75
CA ALA A 203 1.17 -7.76 -21.06
C ALA A 203 0.72 -9.19 -21.42
N ARG A 204 0.97 -10.14 -20.54
CA ARG A 204 0.49 -11.52 -20.69
C ARG A 204 -1.05 -11.59 -20.77
N ARG A 205 -1.76 -10.88 -19.87
CA ARG A 205 -3.23 -10.92 -19.82
C ARG A 205 -3.85 -10.38 -21.09
N CYS A 206 -3.37 -9.26 -21.61
CA CYS A 206 -3.83 -8.68 -22.88
C CYS A 206 -3.65 -9.68 -24.03
N THR A 207 -2.50 -10.33 -24.12
CA THR A 207 -2.23 -11.34 -25.16
C THR A 207 -3.20 -12.51 -25.09
N LEU A 208 -3.49 -13.02 -23.88
CA LEU A 208 -4.46 -14.11 -23.67
C LEU A 208 -5.90 -13.71 -24.07
N GLU A 209 -6.23 -12.43 -23.96
CA GLU A 209 -7.52 -11.89 -24.41
C GLU A 209 -7.56 -11.50 -25.92
N GLY A 210 -6.49 -11.81 -26.65
CA GLY A 210 -6.39 -11.50 -28.08
C GLY A 210 -6.18 -10.02 -28.36
N ILE A 211 -5.52 -9.29 -27.46
CA ILE A 211 -5.02 -7.94 -27.67
C ILE A 211 -3.53 -8.07 -28.06
N SER A 212 -3.16 -7.50 -29.23
CA SER A 212 -1.75 -7.47 -29.65
C SER A 212 -0.95 -6.54 -28.72
N VAL A 213 0.13 -7.02 -28.11
CA VAL A 213 1.02 -6.20 -27.28
C VAL A 213 2.28 -5.88 -28.10
N GLU A 214 2.43 -4.62 -28.50
CA GLU A 214 3.54 -4.13 -29.32
C GLU A 214 4.87 -4.13 -28.57
N GLY A 215 4.82 -4.02 -27.25
CA GLY A 215 5.97 -4.09 -26.38
C GLY A 215 5.71 -3.44 -25.01
N VAL A 216 6.63 -3.75 -24.09
CA VAL A 216 6.76 -3.10 -22.79
C VAL A 216 7.96 -2.17 -22.85
N TYR A 217 7.76 -0.91 -22.46
CA TYR A 217 8.77 0.14 -22.48
C TYR A 217 9.13 0.53 -21.06
N GLU A 218 10.40 0.47 -20.73
CA GLU A 218 10.91 0.73 -19.38
C GLU A 218 11.94 1.86 -19.39
N LEU A 219 11.70 2.85 -18.56
CA LEU A 219 12.56 4.03 -18.40
C LEU A 219 13.96 3.65 -17.89
N MET A 220 14.01 2.66 -16.97
CA MET A 220 15.27 2.22 -16.36
C MET A 220 16.04 1.26 -17.28
N PRO A 221 17.38 1.12 -17.11
CA PRO A 221 18.20 0.16 -17.84
C PRO A 221 18.00 -1.29 -17.37
N TYR A 222 17.01 -1.57 -16.54
CA TYR A 222 16.66 -2.88 -16.01
C TYR A 222 15.14 -2.99 -15.80
N ALA A 223 14.61 -4.21 -15.82
CA ALA A 223 13.21 -4.47 -15.50
C ALA A 223 12.93 -4.25 -14.00
N ASN A 224 11.84 -3.56 -13.69
CA ASN A 224 11.44 -3.27 -12.32
C ASN A 224 10.58 -4.37 -11.66
N GLY A 225 10.02 -5.29 -12.43
CA GLY A 225 9.27 -6.42 -11.92
C GLY A 225 10.15 -7.62 -11.53
N LEU A 226 9.54 -8.59 -10.88
CA LEU A 226 10.20 -9.82 -10.49
C LEU A 226 10.68 -10.61 -11.73
N ARG A 227 11.88 -11.18 -11.66
CA ARG A 227 12.47 -11.93 -12.78
C ARG A 227 11.57 -13.06 -13.32
N ARG A 228 10.84 -13.73 -12.42
CA ARG A 228 9.86 -14.76 -12.81
C ARG A 228 8.74 -14.19 -13.68
N ASN A 229 8.30 -12.95 -13.41
CA ASN A 229 7.25 -12.29 -14.19
C ASN A 229 7.76 -11.82 -15.54
N VAL A 230 9.02 -11.36 -15.64
CA VAL A 230 9.66 -11.08 -16.95
C VAL A 230 9.61 -12.34 -17.81
N LYS A 231 10.07 -13.48 -17.27
CA LYS A 231 10.07 -14.74 -18.00
C LYS A 231 8.64 -15.18 -18.38
N ASN A 232 7.76 -15.32 -17.39
CA ASN A 232 6.44 -15.93 -17.59
C ASN A 232 5.43 -15.02 -18.31
N CYS A 233 5.69 -13.71 -18.37
CA CYS A 233 4.76 -12.76 -18.97
C CYS A 233 5.26 -12.14 -20.29
N LEU A 234 6.57 -12.07 -20.50
CA LEU A 234 7.15 -11.52 -21.73
C LEU A 234 7.84 -12.59 -22.55
N ASP A 235 8.89 -13.27 -22.03
CA ASP A 235 9.71 -14.22 -22.81
C ASP A 235 8.84 -15.36 -23.34
N ASP A 236 7.99 -15.97 -22.51
CA ASP A 236 7.12 -17.09 -22.89
C ASP A 236 6.05 -16.69 -23.92
N PHE A 237 5.77 -15.40 -24.08
CA PHE A 237 4.79 -14.84 -25.03
C PHE A 237 5.44 -14.09 -26.21
N GLY A 238 6.78 -14.00 -26.24
CA GLY A 238 7.51 -13.29 -27.29
C GLY A 238 7.26 -11.78 -27.31
N ILE A 239 6.87 -11.18 -26.16
CA ILE A 239 6.60 -9.75 -26.04
C ILE A 239 7.91 -8.99 -25.81
N PRO A 240 8.28 -8.02 -26.68
CA PRO A 240 9.54 -7.31 -26.54
C PRO A 240 9.56 -6.37 -25.33
N LEU A 241 10.70 -6.37 -24.61
CA LEU A 241 11.00 -5.43 -23.54
C LEU A 241 12.05 -4.42 -24.02
N HIS A 242 11.70 -3.15 -24.03
CA HIS A 242 12.56 -2.04 -24.41
C HIS A 242 13.01 -1.28 -23.17
N LEU A 243 14.24 -1.52 -22.73
CA LEU A 243 14.88 -0.83 -21.61
C LEU A 243 15.41 0.54 -22.03
N SER A 244 15.67 1.42 -21.06
CA SER A 244 16.13 2.81 -21.28
C SER A 244 15.30 3.51 -22.36
N THR A 245 13.98 3.29 -22.34
CA THR A 245 13.05 3.81 -23.35
C THR A 245 11.76 4.27 -22.69
N THR A 246 11.24 5.44 -23.09
CA THR A 246 9.99 5.96 -22.56
C THR A 246 9.04 6.44 -23.63
N VAL A 247 7.76 6.63 -23.29
CA VAL A 247 6.77 7.27 -24.16
C VAL A 247 6.90 8.78 -24.01
N THR A 248 7.20 9.46 -25.09
CA THR A 248 7.41 10.92 -25.15
C THR A 248 6.17 11.66 -25.60
N ARG A 249 5.24 11.00 -26.30
CA ARG A 249 4.05 11.65 -26.83
C ARG A 249 2.91 10.66 -27.08
N VAL A 250 1.66 11.09 -26.83
CA VAL A 250 0.45 10.38 -27.24
C VAL A 250 -0.13 11.05 -28.48
N ILE A 251 -0.45 10.27 -29.50
CA ILE A 251 -0.97 10.67 -30.80
C ILE A 251 -2.35 10.06 -31.00
N GLY A 252 -3.30 10.84 -31.47
CA GLY A 252 -4.67 10.42 -31.79
C GLY A 252 -5.66 11.55 -31.54
N ARG A 253 -6.86 11.42 -32.09
CA ARG A 253 -7.94 12.41 -31.94
C ARG A 253 -9.02 11.90 -30.99
N ASP A 254 -9.84 10.98 -31.42
CA ASP A 254 -10.93 10.42 -30.62
C ASP A 254 -10.42 9.27 -29.73
N ARG A 255 -9.49 8.49 -30.27
CA ARG A 255 -8.79 7.41 -29.60
C ARG A 255 -7.28 7.50 -29.87
N VAL A 256 -6.47 6.83 -29.06
CA VAL A 256 -5.04 6.64 -29.34
C VAL A 256 -4.88 5.96 -30.68
N GLU A 257 -4.05 6.51 -31.56
CA GLU A 257 -3.69 5.97 -32.89
C GLU A 257 -2.23 5.50 -32.88
N ALA A 258 -1.40 6.14 -32.06
CA ALA A 258 -0.01 5.77 -31.86
C ALA A 258 0.55 6.41 -30.59
N VAL A 259 1.70 5.94 -30.16
CA VAL A 259 2.58 6.63 -29.21
C VAL A 259 3.94 6.87 -29.86
N GLU A 260 4.57 7.98 -29.51
CA GLU A 260 5.98 8.20 -29.79
C GLU A 260 6.80 7.72 -28.60
N VAL A 261 7.87 6.96 -28.88
CA VAL A 261 8.82 6.47 -27.88
C VAL A 261 10.21 6.94 -28.20
N SER A 262 11.04 7.17 -27.20
CA SER A 262 12.43 7.61 -27.35
C SER A 262 13.33 6.87 -26.37
N GLN A 263 14.57 6.62 -26.76
CA GLN A 263 15.60 6.20 -25.81
C GLN A 263 15.89 7.33 -24.83
N VAL A 264 16.36 6.97 -23.64
CA VAL A 264 16.76 7.93 -22.62
C VAL A 264 18.23 7.77 -22.25
N ASP A 265 18.85 8.88 -21.85
CA ASP A 265 20.22 8.94 -21.35
C ASP A 265 20.32 8.49 -19.87
N GLU A 266 21.51 8.62 -19.29
CA GLU A 266 21.78 8.33 -17.87
C GLU A 266 21.02 9.24 -16.87
N HIS A 267 20.56 10.40 -17.34
CA HIS A 267 19.74 11.35 -16.58
C HIS A 267 18.24 11.13 -16.80
N LEU A 268 17.88 10.03 -17.50
CA LEU A 268 16.50 9.65 -17.87
C LEU A 268 15.83 10.70 -18.78
N ALA A 269 16.61 11.51 -19.49
CA ALA A 269 16.13 12.49 -20.47
C ALA A 269 16.05 11.84 -21.86
N PRO A 270 14.97 12.09 -22.65
CA PRO A 270 14.86 11.58 -24.00
C PRO A 270 16.02 12.05 -24.89
N ILE A 271 16.64 11.13 -25.64
CA ILE A 271 17.73 11.41 -26.56
C ILE A 271 17.14 11.85 -27.89
N PRO A 272 17.40 13.09 -28.36
CA PRO A 272 16.90 13.58 -29.64
C PRO A 272 17.41 12.73 -30.82
N GLY A 273 16.51 12.46 -31.79
CA GLY A 273 16.81 11.65 -32.98
C GLY A 273 16.62 10.15 -32.78
N THR A 274 16.17 9.70 -31.59
CA THR A 274 15.83 8.29 -31.32
C THR A 274 14.33 8.05 -31.32
N GLU A 275 13.55 9.08 -31.62
CA GLU A 275 12.09 9.02 -31.62
C GLU A 275 11.60 8.04 -32.69
N ARG A 276 10.64 7.19 -32.30
CA ARG A 276 9.92 6.32 -33.23
C ARG A 276 8.45 6.27 -32.87
N THR A 277 7.61 6.22 -33.87
CA THR A 277 6.16 6.09 -33.72
C THR A 277 5.79 4.61 -33.66
N VAL A 278 5.05 4.22 -32.63
CA VAL A 278 4.51 2.88 -32.43
C VAL A 278 3.00 2.94 -32.57
N PRO A 279 2.40 2.39 -33.65
CA PRO A 279 0.96 2.36 -33.81
C PRO A 279 0.31 1.50 -32.70
N CYS A 280 -0.73 2.05 -32.05
CA CYS A 280 -1.52 1.33 -31.05
C CYS A 280 -2.85 2.08 -30.85
N ASP A 281 -3.86 1.40 -30.32
CA ASP A 281 -5.13 2.00 -29.93
C ASP A 281 -5.27 2.11 -28.40
N THR A 282 -4.28 1.60 -27.68
CA THR A 282 -4.30 1.52 -26.22
C THR A 282 -2.90 1.73 -25.64
N LEU A 283 -2.77 2.65 -24.69
CA LEU A 283 -1.58 2.85 -23.86
C LEU A 283 -1.90 2.47 -22.42
N LEU A 284 -1.23 1.44 -21.89
CA LEU A 284 -1.32 1.04 -20.49
C LEU A 284 -0.14 1.61 -19.69
N LEU A 285 -0.45 2.20 -18.52
CA LEU A 285 0.53 2.82 -17.64
C LEU A 285 0.74 1.98 -16.39
N SER A 286 1.95 1.45 -16.21
CA SER A 286 2.41 0.73 -15.02
C SER A 286 3.60 1.47 -14.40
N VAL A 287 3.40 2.74 -14.03
CA VAL A 287 4.46 3.71 -13.73
C VAL A 287 4.54 4.08 -12.24
N GLY A 288 4.11 3.17 -11.40
CA GLY A 288 4.17 3.29 -9.95
C GLY A 288 2.83 3.60 -9.30
N LEU A 289 2.84 3.51 -7.98
CA LEU A 289 1.67 3.64 -7.11
C LEU A 289 1.84 4.83 -6.16
N ILE A 290 0.70 5.35 -5.69
CA ILE A 290 0.61 6.45 -4.73
C ILE A 290 -0.25 5.98 -3.57
N PRO A 291 0.27 5.93 -2.34
CA PRO A 291 -0.52 5.69 -1.15
C PRO A 291 -1.68 6.69 -1.01
N GLU A 292 -2.87 6.19 -0.66
CA GLU A 292 -4.12 6.99 -0.55
C GLU A 292 -4.18 7.67 0.82
N ASN A 293 -3.48 8.80 0.99
CA ASN A 293 -3.28 9.46 2.28
C ASN A 293 -4.00 10.82 2.44
N GLU A 294 -4.96 11.14 1.61
CA GLU A 294 -5.74 12.38 1.73
C GLU A 294 -6.48 12.44 3.08
N LEU A 295 -7.12 11.35 3.50
CA LEU A 295 -7.78 11.24 4.81
C LEU A 295 -6.76 11.29 5.95
N SER A 296 -5.59 10.68 5.77
CA SER A 296 -4.51 10.69 6.76
C SER A 296 -4.03 12.12 7.04
N VAL A 297 -3.75 12.87 5.97
CA VAL A 297 -3.32 14.29 6.07
C VAL A 297 -4.42 15.14 6.72
N ALA A 298 -5.68 14.95 6.32
CA ALA A 298 -6.80 15.68 6.89
C ALA A 298 -6.98 15.40 8.40
N ALA A 299 -6.60 14.20 8.86
CA ALA A 299 -6.60 13.80 10.27
C ALA A 299 -5.34 14.24 11.05
N GLY A 300 -4.43 15.00 10.44
CA GLY A 300 -3.20 15.48 11.08
C GLY A 300 -2.03 14.48 11.07
N VAL A 301 -2.13 13.39 10.32
CA VAL A 301 -1.06 12.40 10.21
C VAL A 301 0.07 12.94 9.36
N GLU A 302 1.30 12.89 9.90
CA GLU A 302 2.53 13.23 9.19
C GLU A 302 2.90 12.14 8.17
N LEU A 303 3.33 12.56 6.97
CA LEU A 303 3.78 11.64 5.92
C LEU A 303 5.28 11.69 5.70
N ASP A 304 5.91 10.52 5.51
CA ASP A 304 7.28 10.43 5.03
C ASP A 304 7.32 10.79 3.52
N PRO A 305 8.10 11.78 3.11
CA PRO A 305 8.18 12.21 1.71
C PRO A 305 8.73 11.14 0.75
N ARG A 306 9.40 10.11 1.27
CA ARG A 306 9.99 9.02 0.48
C ARG A 306 8.95 7.95 0.14
N THR A 307 8.20 7.48 1.14
CA THR A 307 7.15 6.48 0.96
C THR A 307 5.81 7.12 0.57
N ARG A 308 5.61 8.39 0.91
CA ARG A 308 4.30 9.09 0.90
C ARG A 308 3.25 8.43 1.81
N GLY A 309 3.67 7.55 2.70
CA GLY A 309 2.86 6.94 3.74
C GLY A 309 3.09 7.59 5.09
N ALA A 310 2.28 7.21 6.07
CA ALA A 310 2.36 7.77 7.41
C ALA A 310 3.73 7.52 8.07
N VAL A 311 4.24 8.50 8.82
CA VAL A 311 5.33 8.27 9.78
C VAL A 311 4.76 7.49 10.95
N VAL A 312 5.27 6.27 11.16
CA VAL A 312 4.79 5.35 12.20
C VAL A 312 5.92 4.86 13.08
N ASP A 313 5.55 4.41 14.28
CA ASP A 313 6.45 3.68 15.18
C ASP A 313 6.45 2.16 14.89
N GLN A 314 7.14 1.38 15.69
CA GLN A 314 7.23 -0.08 15.55
C GLN A 314 5.90 -0.81 15.80
N SER A 315 4.90 -0.18 16.41
CA SER A 315 3.55 -0.71 16.56
C SER A 315 2.63 -0.33 15.38
N LEU A 316 3.15 0.42 14.40
CA LEU A 316 2.44 1.00 13.27
C LEU A 316 1.47 2.13 13.66
N GLN A 317 1.63 2.70 14.86
CA GLN A 317 0.92 3.90 15.28
C GLN A 317 1.54 5.13 14.63
N THR A 318 0.70 6.03 14.14
CA THR A 318 1.11 7.30 13.55
C THR A 318 1.49 8.31 14.65
N VAL A 319 1.86 9.52 14.25
CA VAL A 319 2.09 10.62 15.21
C VAL A 319 0.80 11.06 15.92
N VAL A 320 -0.36 10.71 15.36
CA VAL A 320 -1.67 10.96 16.00
C VAL A 320 -2.03 9.75 16.86
N PRO A 321 -2.12 9.91 18.19
CA PRO A 321 -2.41 8.80 19.10
C PRO A 321 -3.73 8.10 18.73
N GLY A 322 -3.75 6.76 18.75
CA GLY A 322 -4.91 5.95 18.38
C GLY A 322 -5.16 5.79 16.89
N ILE A 323 -4.37 6.44 16.01
CA ILE A 323 -4.43 6.19 14.55
C ILE A 323 -3.25 5.32 14.12
N PHE A 324 -3.57 4.20 13.47
CA PHE A 324 -2.61 3.21 12.94
C PHE A 324 -2.69 3.16 11.42
N ALA A 325 -1.60 2.78 10.75
CA ALA A 325 -1.56 2.63 9.29
C ALA A 325 -0.88 1.31 8.89
N CYS A 326 -1.44 0.62 7.88
CA CYS A 326 -0.88 -0.63 7.38
C CYS A 326 -1.20 -0.89 5.90
N GLY A 327 -0.38 -1.73 5.27
CA GLY A 327 -0.51 -2.07 3.85
C GLY A 327 -0.09 -0.93 2.93
N ASN A 328 -0.63 -0.90 1.71
CA ASN A 328 -0.16 0.00 0.67
C ASN A 328 -0.44 1.50 0.92
N VAL A 329 -1.26 1.85 1.89
CA VAL A 329 -1.41 3.24 2.35
C VAL A 329 -0.18 3.70 3.14
N LEU A 330 0.53 2.77 3.79
CA LEU A 330 1.74 3.03 4.57
C LEU A 330 3.00 2.99 3.68
N HIS A 331 3.19 1.89 2.97
CA HIS A 331 4.20 1.77 1.91
C HIS A 331 3.81 0.66 0.93
N VAL A 332 4.25 0.78 -0.32
CA VAL A 332 3.85 -0.18 -1.35
C VAL A 332 4.58 -1.51 -1.15
N HIS A 333 3.82 -2.59 -1.01
CA HIS A 333 4.33 -3.95 -0.91
C HIS A 333 4.39 -4.66 -2.28
N ASP A 334 5.29 -5.62 -2.41
CA ASP A 334 5.43 -6.52 -3.56
C ASP A 334 4.63 -7.84 -3.39
N LEU A 335 4.31 -8.22 -2.15
CA LEU A 335 3.58 -9.44 -1.83
C LEU A 335 2.41 -9.16 -0.86
N ALA A 336 1.23 -9.69 -1.16
CA ALA A 336 0.05 -9.59 -0.29
C ALA A 336 0.26 -10.28 1.08
N ASP A 337 1.07 -11.33 1.13
CA ASP A 337 1.43 -12.02 2.38
C ASP A 337 2.15 -11.08 3.37
N ASN A 338 3.00 -10.17 2.86
CA ASN A 338 3.67 -9.15 3.68
C ASN A 338 2.67 -8.10 4.18
N VAL A 339 1.72 -7.70 3.32
CA VAL A 339 0.62 -6.81 3.71
C VAL A 339 -0.17 -7.41 4.87
N THR A 340 -0.53 -8.68 4.77
CA THR A 340 -1.29 -9.40 5.81
C THR A 340 -0.52 -9.40 7.13
N THR A 341 0.75 -9.83 7.13
CA THR A 341 1.57 -9.89 8.34
C THR A 341 1.77 -8.53 9.01
N GLU A 342 1.94 -7.48 8.22
CA GLU A 342 2.03 -6.11 8.74
C GLU A 342 0.71 -5.67 9.35
N SER A 343 -0.40 -5.94 8.67
CA SER A 343 -1.73 -5.52 9.09
C SER A 343 -2.23 -6.27 10.33
N GLU A 344 -1.86 -7.53 10.50
CA GLU A 344 -2.09 -8.28 11.73
C GLU A 344 -1.43 -7.59 12.94
N ARG A 345 -0.20 -7.06 12.76
CA ARG A 345 0.49 -6.28 13.80
C ARG A 345 -0.25 -4.98 14.12
N ALA A 346 -0.68 -4.24 13.08
CA ALA A 346 -1.45 -3.02 13.26
C ALA A 346 -2.78 -3.27 13.99
N GLY A 347 -3.50 -4.33 13.61
CA GLY A 347 -4.74 -4.73 14.26
C GLY A 347 -4.56 -5.12 15.72
N ALA A 348 -3.49 -5.89 16.04
CA ALA A 348 -3.16 -6.24 17.42
C ALA A 348 -2.82 -5.00 18.27
N ALA A 349 -2.01 -4.09 17.73
CA ALA A 349 -1.63 -2.85 18.41
C ALA A 349 -2.84 -1.92 18.61
N ALA A 350 -3.69 -1.76 17.60
CA ALA A 350 -4.91 -0.97 17.70
C ALA A 350 -5.88 -1.51 18.76
N ALA A 351 -6.07 -2.84 18.81
CA ALA A 351 -6.89 -3.48 19.83
C ALA A 351 -6.31 -3.31 21.23
N ALA A 352 -5.01 -3.51 21.40
CA ALA A 352 -4.33 -3.32 22.68
C ALA A 352 -4.47 -1.88 23.18
N TYR A 353 -4.33 -0.89 22.29
CA TYR A 353 -4.57 0.51 22.62
C TYR A 353 -6.03 0.77 23.00
N ALA A 354 -6.98 0.21 22.24
CA ALA A 354 -8.40 0.44 22.48
C ALA A 354 -8.92 -0.23 23.76
N LEU A 355 -8.44 -1.41 24.12
CA LEU A 355 -8.90 -2.19 25.28
C LEU A 355 -8.14 -1.86 26.56
N GLY A 356 -6.94 -1.30 26.47
CA GLY A 356 -6.20 -0.81 27.63
C GLY A 356 -6.74 0.54 28.12
N ASP A 357 -6.40 0.92 29.36
CA ASP A 357 -6.79 2.20 29.93
C ASP A 357 -5.98 3.38 29.36
N GLY A 358 -5.76 3.40 28.06
CA GLY A 358 -5.23 4.51 27.25
C GLY A 358 -3.81 5.02 27.62
N ALA A 359 -3.41 4.89 28.85
CA ALA A 359 -2.12 5.40 29.35
C ALA A 359 -1.12 4.31 29.76
N GLU A 360 -1.53 3.04 29.90
CA GLU A 360 -0.67 1.99 30.47
C GLU A 360 -0.22 0.90 29.49
N THR A 361 -0.71 0.85 28.25
CA THR A 361 -0.26 -0.17 27.26
C THR A 361 1.10 0.12 26.62
N ASN A 362 1.76 1.23 26.94
CA ASN A 362 3.20 1.36 26.80
C ASN A 362 3.97 0.61 27.89
N ALA A 363 3.28 -0.09 28.80
CA ALA A 363 3.84 -0.83 29.93
C ALA A 363 4.33 -2.23 29.57
N VAL A 364 4.93 -2.42 28.39
CA VAL A 364 5.93 -3.46 28.20
C VAL A 364 7.26 -2.77 28.02
N ALA A 365 7.92 -2.62 29.14
CA ALA A 365 9.20 -2.02 29.41
C ALA A 365 9.13 -0.54 29.79
N ASP A 366 9.61 -0.27 31.01
CA ASP A 366 9.94 0.99 31.67
C ASP A 366 11.03 1.81 30.93
N THR A 367 11.03 1.81 29.57
CA THR A 367 11.96 2.51 28.71
C THR A 367 11.21 3.09 27.51
N SER A 368 10.46 4.16 27.75
CA SER A 368 10.04 5.03 26.65
C SER A 368 11.31 5.62 26.01
N CYS A 369 11.46 5.45 24.72
CA CYS A 369 12.52 6.06 23.93
C CYS A 369 11.91 6.81 22.76
N GLU A 370 12.63 7.77 22.24
CA GLU A 370 12.24 8.42 20.99
C GLU A 370 13.47 8.51 20.09
N LEU A 371 13.53 7.59 19.12
CA LEU A 371 14.57 7.57 18.10
C LEU A 371 13.91 7.70 16.73
N THR A 372 14.45 8.55 15.88
CA THR A 372 14.10 8.57 14.46
C THR A 372 14.86 7.46 13.73
N VAL A 373 14.29 6.98 12.61
CA VAL A 373 14.96 6.01 11.73
C VAL A 373 15.08 6.61 10.34
N SER A 374 16.30 6.75 9.86
CA SER A 374 16.57 7.30 8.53
C SER A 374 17.34 6.33 7.63
N PRO A 375 17.10 6.38 6.29
CA PRO A 375 17.85 5.60 5.33
C PRO A 375 19.13 6.34 4.90
N ALA A 376 20.20 5.57 4.64
CA ALA A 376 21.46 6.06 4.06
C ALA A 376 21.99 5.12 2.97
N GLY A 377 23.09 5.50 2.32
CA GLY A 377 23.67 4.76 1.20
C GLY A 377 22.69 4.66 0.04
N ILE A 378 22.45 3.46 -0.45
CA ILE A 378 21.48 3.21 -1.54
C ILE A 378 20.07 2.87 -1.02
N ALA A 379 19.81 2.86 0.28
CA ALA A 379 18.48 2.69 0.83
C ALA A 379 17.57 3.86 0.39
N GLY A 380 16.37 3.54 -0.08
CA GLY A 380 15.37 4.52 -0.52
C GLY A 380 14.53 5.07 0.62
N TYR A 381 14.18 4.23 1.57
CA TYR A 381 13.44 4.54 2.80
C TYR A 381 13.75 3.50 3.88
N ALA A 382 13.36 3.77 5.10
CA ALA A 382 13.33 2.83 6.22
C ALA A 382 12.01 2.98 6.99
N LEU A 383 11.37 1.88 7.37
CA LEU A 383 10.11 1.84 8.10
C LEU A 383 10.19 0.76 9.20
N PRO A 384 9.75 1.05 10.44
CA PRO A 384 9.12 2.29 10.91
C PRO A 384 10.07 3.48 10.90
N GLY A 385 9.52 4.69 10.79
CA GLY A 385 10.28 5.95 10.83
C GLY A 385 10.64 6.40 12.26
N ARG A 386 10.03 5.79 13.27
CA ARG A 386 10.23 6.09 14.70
C ARG A 386 10.36 4.80 15.50
N ILE A 387 11.11 4.85 16.60
CA ILE A 387 11.18 3.78 17.59
C ILE A 387 10.85 4.42 18.94
N THR A 388 9.79 3.92 19.56
CA THR A 388 9.23 4.45 20.81
C THR A 388 9.38 3.48 21.98
N ALA A 389 9.89 2.26 21.74
CA ALA A 389 10.14 1.25 22.78
C ALA A 389 11.38 0.40 22.45
N VAL A 390 12.07 -0.04 23.49
CA VAL A 390 13.23 -0.93 23.38
C VAL A 390 12.76 -2.37 23.20
N ALA A 391 12.42 -2.74 21.96
CA ALA A 391 11.94 -4.07 21.60
C ALA A 391 12.52 -4.51 20.25
N LEU A 392 12.49 -5.83 19.97
CA LEU A 392 12.86 -6.33 18.65
C LEU A 392 11.98 -5.67 17.58
N THR A 393 12.60 -4.88 16.73
CA THR A 393 11.93 -4.14 15.65
C THR A 393 12.35 -4.69 14.29
N LYS A 394 11.41 -4.78 13.36
CA LYS A 394 11.69 -5.17 11.98
C LYS A 394 11.70 -3.92 11.11
N LEU A 395 12.87 -3.57 10.58
CA LEU A 395 13.02 -2.48 9.63
C LEU A 395 12.77 -2.97 8.23
N ASN A 396 11.79 -2.37 7.54
CA ASN A 396 11.50 -2.60 6.13
C ASN A 396 12.12 -1.48 5.29
N PHE A 397 12.69 -1.82 4.13
CA PHE A 397 13.31 -0.86 3.23
C PHE A 397 13.33 -1.36 1.79
N ARG A 398 13.62 -0.48 0.83
CA ARG A 398 13.98 -0.81 -0.56
C ARG A 398 15.23 -0.05 -0.95
N VAL A 399 15.99 -0.62 -1.87
CA VAL A 399 17.13 0.07 -2.48
C VAL A 399 16.69 0.87 -3.70
N ARG A 400 17.44 1.94 -4.03
CA ARG A 400 17.15 2.83 -5.17
C ARG A 400 17.67 2.31 -6.52
N ARG A 401 18.62 1.38 -6.50
CA ARG A 401 19.20 0.74 -7.70
C ARG A 401 19.60 -0.69 -7.38
N PRO A 402 19.66 -1.58 -8.38
CA PRO A 402 20.19 -2.93 -8.19
C PRO A 402 21.67 -2.87 -7.81
N VAL A 403 22.09 -3.83 -6.98
CA VAL A 403 23.48 -4.03 -6.55
C VAL A 403 23.68 -5.51 -6.29
N ASP A 404 24.78 -6.07 -6.78
CA ASP A 404 25.08 -7.50 -6.62
C ASP A 404 25.71 -7.79 -5.24
N THR A 405 26.52 -6.86 -4.70
CA THR A 405 27.21 -6.99 -3.43
C THR A 405 27.03 -5.72 -2.61
N ALA A 406 26.22 -5.80 -1.55
CA ALA A 406 26.05 -4.72 -0.58
C ALA A 406 25.77 -5.29 0.81
N ARG A 407 25.95 -4.45 1.84
CA ARG A 407 25.72 -4.78 3.23
C ARG A 407 24.77 -3.78 3.87
N VAL A 408 23.83 -4.27 4.65
CA VAL A 408 23.00 -3.44 5.53
C VAL A 408 23.81 -3.16 6.80
N ARG A 409 23.87 -1.91 7.19
CA ARG A 409 24.54 -1.44 8.44
C ARG A 409 23.54 -0.61 9.23
N ILE A 410 23.56 -0.78 10.53
CA ILE A 410 22.85 0.07 11.49
C ILE A 410 23.88 0.93 12.20
N LEU A 411 23.69 2.25 12.13
CA LEU A 411 24.58 3.21 12.76
C LEU A 411 23.80 4.08 13.76
N ALA A 412 24.48 4.53 14.80
CA ALA A 412 24.01 5.54 15.76
C ALA A 412 25.18 6.45 16.10
N ASN A 413 25.01 7.77 16.10
CA ASN A 413 26.07 8.76 16.29
C ASN A 413 27.33 8.51 15.42
N GLY A 414 27.14 7.96 14.19
CA GLY A 414 28.23 7.62 13.28
C GLY A 414 28.95 6.29 13.57
N GLU A 415 28.66 5.62 14.68
CA GLU A 415 29.23 4.31 15.02
C GLU A 415 28.37 3.17 14.44
N GLU A 416 29.04 2.11 13.96
CA GLU A 416 28.37 0.89 13.53
C GLU A 416 27.93 0.07 14.75
N MET A 417 26.62 -0.06 14.91
CA MET A 417 25.97 -0.83 15.97
C MET A 417 25.78 -2.29 15.59
N PHE A 418 25.46 -2.54 14.32
CA PHE A 418 25.16 -3.85 13.80
C PHE A 418 25.29 -3.88 12.27
N ALA A 419 25.74 -5.00 11.71
CA ALA A 419 25.84 -5.19 10.28
C ALA A 419 25.30 -6.57 9.86
N GLY A 420 24.63 -6.59 8.70
CA GLY A 420 24.14 -7.80 8.06
C GLY A 420 25.21 -8.50 7.20
N LYS A 421 24.83 -9.62 6.61
CA LYS A 421 25.66 -10.31 5.61
C LYS A 421 25.64 -9.55 4.29
N VAL A 422 26.73 -9.67 3.52
CA VAL A 422 26.82 -9.17 2.14
C VAL A 422 25.89 -10.00 1.26
N ARG A 423 25.07 -9.35 0.43
CA ARG A 423 24.17 -9.97 -0.54
C ARG A 423 23.72 -9.00 -1.61
N ALA A 424 23.08 -9.52 -2.65
CA ALA A 424 22.44 -8.70 -3.69
C ALA A 424 21.14 -8.06 -3.20
N PHE A 425 20.84 -6.87 -3.74
CA PHE A 425 19.59 -6.15 -3.50
C PHE A 425 19.01 -5.62 -4.81
N LYS A 426 17.68 -5.59 -4.90
CA LYS A 426 16.95 -5.08 -6.07
C LYS A 426 15.82 -4.15 -5.65
N PRO A 427 15.53 -3.08 -6.39
CA PRO A 427 14.43 -2.16 -6.09
C PRO A 427 13.05 -2.83 -6.06
N SER A 428 12.85 -3.90 -6.86
CA SER A 428 11.60 -4.66 -6.93
C SER A 428 11.28 -5.45 -5.67
N VAL A 429 12.25 -5.66 -4.76
CA VAL A 429 12.09 -6.49 -3.57
C VAL A 429 12.07 -5.61 -2.32
N MET A 430 11.01 -5.71 -1.54
CA MET A 430 10.97 -5.13 -0.19
C MET A 430 11.80 -6.00 0.75
N GLU A 431 12.79 -5.40 1.34
CA GLU A 431 13.72 -6.03 2.25
C GLU A 431 13.30 -5.80 3.70
N SER A 432 13.66 -6.76 4.55
CA SER A 432 13.43 -6.64 5.98
C SER A 432 14.70 -6.96 6.75
N PHE A 433 14.99 -6.14 7.74
CA PHE A 433 16.17 -6.28 8.59
C PHE A 433 15.79 -6.24 10.06
N PRO A 434 16.15 -7.25 10.88
CA PRO A 434 15.84 -7.23 12.30
C PRO A 434 16.77 -6.25 13.03
N LEU A 435 16.18 -5.39 13.84
CA LEU A 435 16.85 -4.49 14.76
C LEU A 435 16.64 -5.02 16.18
N PRO A 436 17.64 -5.68 16.79
CA PRO A 436 17.51 -6.25 18.13
C PRO A 436 17.35 -5.17 19.22
N ALA A 437 16.58 -5.44 20.26
CA ALA A 437 16.39 -4.54 21.40
C ALA A 437 17.71 -4.04 22.00
N LYS A 438 18.73 -4.92 22.12
CA LYS A 438 20.07 -4.56 22.63
C LYS A 438 20.77 -3.50 21.77
N VAL A 439 20.50 -3.43 20.47
CA VAL A 439 21.07 -2.41 19.57
C VAL A 439 20.39 -1.07 19.81
N ILE A 440 19.07 -1.07 20.01
CA ILE A 440 18.29 0.12 20.37
C ILE A 440 18.78 0.64 21.72
N GLN A 441 18.91 -0.23 22.73
CA GLN A 441 19.41 0.16 24.06
C GLN A 441 20.82 0.77 23.99
N ARG A 442 21.75 0.14 23.25
CA ARG A 442 23.10 0.68 23.06
C ARG A 442 23.09 2.07 22.39
N ALA A 443 22.20 2.30 21.40
CA ALA A 443 22.07 3.61 20.78
C ALA A 443 21.61 4.68 21.79
N LEU A 444 20.66 4.34 22.66
CA LEU A 444 20.21 5.22 23.75
C LEU A 444 21.30 5.49 24.76
N ASP A 445 22.08 4.47 25.18
CA ASP A 445 23.19 4.60 26.10
C ASP A 445 24.30 5.55 25.57
N LEU A 446 24.41 5.65 24.24
CA LEU A 446 25.30 6.59 23.54
C LEU A 446 24.65 7.99 23.36
N GLY A 447 23.45 8.22 23.87
CA GLY A 447 22.73 9.48 23.72
C GLY A 447 22.33 9.77 22.29
N ALA A 448 22.13 8.74 21.45
CA ALA A 448 21.67 8.92 20.09
C ALA A 448 20.19 9.33 20.05
N SER A 449 19.83 10.21 19.13
CA SER A 449 18.46 10.58 18.79
C SER A 449 17.98 9.92 17.49
N GLU A 450 18.90 9.26 16.76
CA GLU A 450 18.66 8.68 15.45
C GLU A 450 19.36 7.34 15.28
N ILE A 451 18.67 6.43 14.60
CA ILE A 451 19.23 5.19 14.04
C ILE A 451 19.24 5.33 12.52
N VAL A 452 20.40 5.10 11.91
CA VAL A 452 20.57 5.14 10.46
C VAL A 452 20.64 3.72 9.92
N LEU A 453 19.72 3.35 9.01
CA LEU A 453 19.80 2.14 8.20
C LEU A 453 20.54 2.48 6.91
N SER A 454 21.80 2.08 6.79
CA SER A 454 22.58 2.26 5.58
C SER A 454 22.66 0.95 4.78
N VAL A 455 22.57 1.07 3.45
CA VAL A 455 22.87 -0.03 2.53
C VAL A 455 24.03 0.41 1.66
N ASP A 456 25.19 -0.20 1.89
CA ASP A 456 26.45 0.22 1.29
C ASP A 456 26.98 -0.86 0.34
N PRO A 457 27.25 -0.52 -0.94
CA PRO A 457 27.96 -1.41 -1.85
C PRO A 457 29.31 -1.83 -1.24
N VAL A 458 29.66 -3.08 -1.42
CA VAL A 458 30.97 -3.63 -0.99
C VAL A 458 31.75 -3.92 -2.26
N GLU A 459 32.90 -3.27 -2.42
CA GLU A 459 33.81 -3.61 -3.50
C GLU A 459 34.33 -5.03 -3.29
N GLU A 460 34.31 -5.85 -4.34
CA GLU A 460 34.98 -7.14 -4.33
C GLU A 460 36.50 -6.88 -4.21
N ALA A 461 37.10 -7.40 -3.13
CA ALA A 461 38.52 -7.26 -2.87
C ALA A 461 39.37 -8.15 -3.80
#